data_aa6825c6743eb21ea41d4070c2946902
#
_entry.id   aa6825c6743eb21ea41d4070c2946902
#
_cell.length_a   1.000
_cell.length_b   1.000
_cell.length_c   1.000
_cell.angle_alpha   90.00
_cell.angle_beta   90.00
_cell.angle_gamma   90.00
#
_symmetry.space_group_name_H-M   'P 1'
#
loop_
_entity.id
_entity.type
_entity.pdbx_description
1 polymer ?
#
loop_
_entity_poly.entity_id
_entity_poly.type
_entity_poly.pdbx_seq_one_letter_code
_entity_poly.pdbx_strand_id
1 'polypeptide(L)'
;MWYVMQVRTGTEENIRCQCQRLIGSNVLERCFIPYYQQKKRFQGEWHIQERILFPGYVFLIAQNLECLSENLRKVIGMTRLLGTGEDIIPLSQEEVNLLLKLGKEEQLVAMSTGIIESDQVKILTGPLQGMEGCIRKIDRHKRKARVSVEMFGRSVDMEVGLEIISKVTQEEFMNGKEKQNNENTDA
;
A
#
# COMPACT_ATOMS: atom_id res chain seq x y z
N MET A 1 2.40 11.47 -16.99
CA MET A 1 2.92 10.11 -16.73
C MET A 1 3.44 10.02 -15.30
N TRP A 2 3.44 8.82 -14.71
CA TRP A 2 3.93 8.59 -13.34
C TRP A 2 5.33 7.99 -13.41
N TYR A 3 6.26 8.58 -12.68
CA TYR A 3 7.63 8.14 -12.55
C TYR A 3 7.95 7.84 -11.10
N VAL A 4 8.98 7.02 -10.86
CA VAL A 4 9.42 6.67 -9.53
C VAL A 4 10.88 7.00 -9.37
N MET A 5 11.19 7.65 -8.29
CA MET A 5 12.55 8.01 -7.92
C MET A 5 12.97 7.20 -6.71
N GLN A 6 14.10 6.51 -6.83
CA GLN A 6 14.74 5.84 -5.72
C GLN A 6 15.62 6.83 -4.95
N VAL A 7 15.42 6.88 -3.65
CA VAL A 7 16.15 7.75 -2.73
C VAL A 7 16.69 6.93 -1.55
N ARG A 8 17.54 7.52 -0.76
CA ARG A 8 17.99 6.89 0.49
C ARG A 8 16.80 6.80 1.45
N THR A 9 16.54 5.60 2.00
CA THR A 9 15.50 5.39 2.99
C THR A 9 15.67 6.32 4.19
N GLY A 10 14.59 6.99 4.57
CA GLY A 10 14.56 8.01 5.62
C GLY A 10 14.80 9.44 5.11
N THR A 11 15.02 9.63 3.80
CA THR A 11 15.15 10.98 3.21
C THR A 11 13.98 11.35 2.30
N GLU A 12 12.98 10.48 2.18
CA GLU A 12 11.87 10.61 1.23
C GLU A 12 11.15 11.95 1.36
N GLU A 13 10.80 12.33 2.60
CA GLU A 13 10.12 13.61 2.87
C GLU A 13 10.97 14.83 2.55
N ASN A 14 12.26 14.77 2.86
CA ASN A 14 13.19 15.85 2.51
C ASN A 14 13.25 16.02 0.99
N ILE A 15 13.40 14.92 0.25
CA ILE A 15 13.45 14.93 -1.20
C ILE A 15 12.13 15.44 -1.79
N ARG A 16 10.98 14.97 -1.29
CA ARG A 16 9.67 15.45 -1.71
C ARG A 16 9.54 16.97 -1.53
N CYS A 17 9.91 17.49 -0.36
CA CYS A 17 9.89 18.92 -0.09
C CYS A 17 10.82 19.72 -1.02
N GLN A 18 12.02 19.20 -1.33
CA GLN A 18 12.92 19.82 -2.28
C GLN A 18 12.31 19.85 -3.69
N CYS A 19 11.75 18.76 -4.17
CA CYS A 19 11.07 18.69 -5.47
C CYS A 19 9.96 19.73 -5.57
N GLN A 20 9.09 19.82 -4.58
CA GLN A 20 7.99 20.79 -4.56
C GLN A 20 8.45 22.25 -4.54
N ARG A 21 9.58 22.53 -3.89
CA ARG A 21 10.13 23.89 -3.79
C ARG A 21 10.92 24.31 -5.01
N LEU A 22 11.70 23.40 -5.60
CA LEU A 22 12.69 23.71 -6.63
C LEU A 22 12.19 23.49 -8.06
N ILE A 23 11.15 22.67 -8.24
CA ILE A 23 10.61 22.31 -9.55
C ILE A 23 9.24 22.95 -9.72
N GLY A 24 9.08 23.74 -10.77
CA GLY A 24 7.82 24.42 -11.04
C GLY A 24 6.68 23.44 -11.42
N SER A 25 5.46 23.85 -11.13
CA SER A 25 4.24 23.05 -11.42
C SER A 25 4.01 22.78 -12.91
N ASN A 26 4.63 23.57 -13.79
CA ASN A 26 4.63 23.35 -15.22
C ASN A 26 5.50 22.15 -15.66
N VAL A 27 6.40 21.68 -14.80
CA VAL A 27 7.27 20.52 -15.04
C VAL A 27 6.83 19.34 -14.18
N LEU A 28 6.61 19.57 -12.89
CA LEU A 28 6.22 18.56 -11.91
C LEU A 28 4.80 18.85 -11.41
N GLU A 29 3.84 18.10 -11.91
CA GLU A 29 2.44 18.23 -11.53
C GLU A 29 2.22 17.83 -10.06
N ARG A 30 2.83 16.71 -9.65
CA ARG A 30 2.73 16.21 -8.28
C ARG A 30 3.98 15.43 -7.88
N CYS A 31 4.40 15.59 -6.62
CA CYS A 31 5.43 14.79 -5.97
C CYS A 31 4.85 14.26 -4.65
N PHE A 32 4.83 12.95 -4.46
CA PHE A 32 4.19 12.34 -3.30
C PHE A 32 4.89 11.06 -2.84
N ILE A 33 4.57 10.65 -1.62
CA ILE A 33 5.00 9.42 -0.98
C ILE A 33 3.74 8.69 -0.55
N PRO A 34 3.47 7.45 -1.03
CA PRO A 34 2.34 6.68 -0.55
C PRO A 34 2.55 6.22 0.90
N TYR A 35 1.49 6.32 1.70
CA TYR A 35 1.47 5.89 3.10
C TYR A 35 0.47 4.76 3.30
N TYR A 36 0.62 4.02 4.40
CA TYR A 36 -0.40 3.11 4.90
C TYR A 36 -0.67 3.35 6.38
N GLN A 37 -1.90 3.11 6.80
CA GLN A 37 -2.30 3.14 8.19
C GLN A 37 -1.97 1.81 8.86
N GLN A 38 -1.44 1.87 10.07
CA GLN A 38 -1.32 0.74 10.98
C GLN A 38 -1.79 1.09 12.37
N LYS A 39 -2.31 0.11 13.10
CA LYS A 39 -2.59 0.26 14.53
C LYS A 39 -1.34 -0.12 15.33
N LYS A 40 -0.96 0.74 16.26
CA LYS A 40 0.10 0.47 17.24
C LYS A 40 -0.42 0.69 18.65
N ARG A 41 -0.12 -0.25 19.55
CA ARG A 41 -0.50 -0.13 20.96
C ARG A 41 0.52 0.74 21.69
N PHE A 42 0.03 1.76 22.39
CA PHE A 42 0.84 2.64 23.24
C PHE A 42 0.05 2.97 24.50
N GLN A 43 0.66 2.81 25.67
CA GLN A 43 0.03 3.02 26.98
C GLN A 43 -1.32 2.29 27.17
N GLY A 44 -1.44 1.09 26.61
CA GLY A 44 -2.67 0.29 26.70
C GLY A 44 -3.69 0.54 25.60
N GLU A 45 -3.62 1.64 24.88
CA GLU A 45 -4.56 2.04 23.83
C GLU A 45 -4.02 1.82 22.42
N TRP A 46 -4.94 1.65 21.45
CA TRP A 46 -4.58 1.51 20.05
C TRP A 46 -4.66 2.84 19.31
N HIS A 47 -3.53 3.25 18.73
CA HIS A 47 -3.41 4.47 17.93
C HIS A 47 -3.16 4.13 16.47
N ILE A 48 -3.79 4.89 15.57
CA ILE A 48 -3.50 4.82 14.15
C ILE A 48 -2.23 5.65 13.89
N GLN A 49 -1.28 5.04 13.20
CA GLN A 49 -0.06 5.68 12.72
C GLN A 49 0.08 5.46 11.22
N GLU A 50 0.63 6.44 10.56
CA GLU A 50 0.97 6.35 9.14
C GLU A 50 2.43 5.95 8.96
N ARG A 51 2.67 5.11 7.98
CA ARG A 51 4.00 4.62 7.59
C ARG A 51 4.14 4.68 6.08
N ILE A 52 5.34 4.92 5.61
CA ILE A 52 5.65 4.91 4.18
C ILE A 52 5.38 3.51 3.62
N LEU A 53 4.59 3.44 2.55
CA LEU A 53 4.21 2.17 1.91
C LEU A 53 5.39 1.53 1.17
N PHE A 54 6.18 2.35 0.47
CA PHE A 54 7.39 1.93 -0.26
C PHE A 54 8.60 2.73 0.22
N PRO A 55 9.29 2.29 1.31
CA PRO A 55 10.46 2.98 1.80
C PRO A 55 11.57 3.07 0.76
N GLY A 56 12.18 4.25 0.62
CA GLY A 56 13.21 4.52 -0.37
C GLY A 56 12.68 4.93 -1.74
N TYR A 57 11.36 5.18 -1.89
CA TYR A 57 10.76 5.58 -3.16
C TYR A 57 9.91 6.84 -3.00
N VAL A 58 10.03 7.73 -3.98
CA VAL A 58 9.24 8.95 -4.12
C VAL A 58 8.60 8.94 -5.51
N PHE A 59 7.32 9.25 -5.59
CA PHE A 59 6.52 9.21 -6.81
C PHE A 59 6.36 10.61 -7.41
N LEU A 60 6.46 10.71 -8.72
CA LEU A 60 6.45 11.95 -9.47
C LEU A 60 5.42 11.85 -10.61
N ILE A 61 4.61 12.89 -10.77
CA ILE A 61 3.72 13.01 -11.93
C ILE A 61 4.23 14.16 -12.77
N ALA A 62 4.63 13.87 -14.01
CA ALA A 62 5.15 14.86 -14.95
C ALA A 62 4.75 14.51 -16.38
N GLN A 63 4.68 15.51 -17.24
CA GLN A 63 4.33 15.32 -18.66
C GLN A 63 5.58 15.11 -19.52
N ASN A 64 6.66 15.83 -19.23
CA ASN A 64 7.89 15.78 -20.01
C ASN A 64 9.04 15.25 -19.15
N LEU A 65 9.62 14.13 -19.56
CA LEU A 65 10.70 13.45 -18.87
C LEU A 65 12.03 14.23 -18.92
N GLU A 66 12.34 14.85 -20.06
CA GLU A 66 13.59 15.59 -20.23
C GLU A 66 13.64 16.79 -19.29
N CYS A 67 12.56 17.61 -19.29
CA CYS A 67 12.41 18.73 -18.38
C CYS A 67 12.45 18.29 -16.91
N LEU A 68 11.80 17.14 -16.57
CA LEU A 68 11.83 16.58 -15.23
C LEU A 68 13.27 16.21 -14.83
N SER A 69 13.98 15.49 -15.68
CA SER A 69 15.35 15.02 -15.42
C SER A 69 16.32 16.16 -15.21
N GLU A 70 16.25 17.21 -16.03
CA GLU A 70 17.07 18.42 -15.88
C GLU A 70 16.82 19.13 -14.55
N ASN A 71 15.54 19.24 -14.14
CA ASN A 71 15.18 19.92 -12.91
C ASN A 71 15.53 19.09 -11.67
N LEU A 72 15.46 17.76 -11.74
CA LEU A 72 15.87 16.88 -10.64
C LEU A 72 17.36 16.99 -10.28
N ARG A 73 18.22 17.47 -11.20
CA ARG A 73 19.64 17.76 -10.90
C ARG A 73 19.82 18.85 -9.83
N LYS A 74 18.80 19.67 -9.59
CA LYS A 74 18.79 20.70 -8.53
C LYS A 74 18.49 20.14 -7.15
N VAL A 75 17.97 18.92 -7.09
CA VAL A 75 17.58 18.25 -5.83
C VAL A 75 18.82 17.62 -5.23
N ILE A 76 19.16 18.02 -4.00
CA ILE A 76 20.33 17.51 -3.28
C ILE A 76 19.95 16.20 -2.59
N GLY A 77 20.68 15.13 -2.91
CA GLY A 77 20.47 13.80 -2.38
C GLY A 77 20.78 12.76 -3.45
N MET A 78 20.89 11.50 -3.04
CA MET A 78 21.08 10.42 -4.00
C MET A 78 19.73 10.07 -4.64
N THR A 79 19.41 10.74 -5.75
CA THR A 79 18.19 10.53 -6.51
C THR A 79 18.48 9.82 -7.82
N ARG A 80 17.74 8.76 -8.07
CA ARG A 80 17.78 8.03 -9.34
C ARG A 80 16.34 7.74 -9.77
N LEU A 81 15.99 8.13 -10.98
CA LEU A 81 14.74 7.67 -11.58
C LEU A 81 14.85 6.18 -11.91
N LEU A 82 13.76 5.46 -11.69
CA LEU A 82 13.70 4.02 -12.01
C LEU A 82 13.56 3.84 -13.52
N GLY A 83 14.22 2.80 -14.00
CA GLY A 83 14.23 2.40 -15.41
C GLY A 83 15.06 1.16 -15.64
N THR A 84 15.23 0.79 -16.89
CA THR A 84 16.04 -0.35 -17.33
C THR A 84 17.25 0.16 -18.10
N GLY A 85 18.44 -0.08 -17.56
CA GLY A 85 19.68 0.47 -18.13
C GLY A 85 19.73 1.99 -18.02
N GLU A 86 19.83 2.67 -19.17
CA GLU A 86 19.82 4.14 -19.28
C GLU A 86 18.40 4.70 -19.52
N ASP A 87 17.43 3.82 -19.85
CA ASP A 87 16.06 4.22 -20.15
C ASP A 87 15.24 4.38 -18.86
N ILE A 88 14.67 5.55 -18.68
CA ILE A 88 13.74 5.85 -17.58
C ILE A 88 12.34 5.39 -18.03
N ILE A 89 11.74 4.49 -17.25
CA ILE A 89 10.45 3.89 -17.59
C ILE A 89 9.38 4.43 -16.63
N PRO A 90 8.27 5.00 -17.16
CA PRO A 90 7.13 5.37 -16.34
C PRO A 90 6.45 4.11 -15.78
N LEU A 91 5.68 4.26 -14.70
CA LEU A 91 4.82 3.20 -14.21
C LEU A 91 3.81 2.78 -15.28
N SER A 92 3.56 1.49 -15.34
CA SER A 92 2.50 0.94 -16.19
C SER A 92 1.11 1.38 -15.70
N GLN A 93 0.11 1.26 -16.56
CA GLN A 93 -1.26 1.60 -16.17
C GLN A 93 -1.77 0.70 -15.04
N GLU A 94 -1.34 -0.57 -15.01
CA GLU A 94 -1.67 -1.54 -13.96
C GLU A 94 -1.09 -1.12 -12.62
N GLU A 95 0.17 -0.67 -12.60
CA GLU A 95 0.82 -0.17 -11.38
C GLU A 95 0.16 1.12 -10.86
N VAL A 96 -0.20 2.03 -11.76
CA VAL A 96 -0.95 3.25 -11.40
C VAL A 96 -2.33 2.89 -10.84
N ASN A 97 -3.06 1.98 -11.49
CA ASN A 97 -4.36 1.53 -11.03
C ASN A 97 -4.29 0.85 -9.66
N LEU A 98 -3.23 0.08 -9.41
CA LEU A 98 -2.99 -0.53 -8.11
C LEU A 98 -2.79 0.54 -7.02
N LEU A 99 -1.97 1.56 -7.25
CA LEU A 99 -1.77 2.67 -6.31
C LEU A 99 -3.06 3.42 -6.03
N LEU A 100 -3.86 3.71 -7.07
CA LEU A 100 -5.15 4.38 -6.93
C LEU A 100 -6.19 3.50 -6.22
N LYS A 101 -6.21 2.19 -6.47
CA LYS A 101 -7.07 1.24 -5.75
C LYS A 101 -6.73 1.21 -4.26
N LEU A 102 -5.45 1.18 -3.92
CA LEU A 102 -4.98 1.06 -2.54
C LEU A 102 -5.12 2.36 -1.75
N GLY A 103 -4.62 3.47 -2.29
CA GLY A 103 -4.45 4.74 -1.56
C GLY A 103 -5.35 5.87 -2.04
N LYS A 104 -6.16 5.65 -3.08
CA LYS A 104 -6.98 6.66 -3.75
C LYS A 104 -6.15 7.89 -4.15
N GLU A 105 -6.76 9.05 -4.22
CA GLU A 105 -6.06 10.30 -4.54
C GLU A 105 -5.15 10.79 -3.40
N GLU A 106 -5.52 10.49 -2.17
CA GLU A 106 -4.75 10.85 -0.97
C GLU A 106 -3.45 10.05 -0.84
N GLN A 107 -3.34 8.95 -1.60
CA GLN A 107 -2.20 8.00 -1.54
C GLN A 107 -1.97 7.45 -0.12
N LEU A 108 -3.08 7.25 0.61
CA LEU A 108 -3.09 6.70 1.96
C LEU A 108 -3.90 5.39 1.99
N VAL A 109 -3.20 4.29 2.16
CA VAL A 109 -3.82 2.95 2.28
C VAL A 109 -4.42 2.82 3.68
N ALA A 110 -5.74 2.88 3.77
CA ALA A 110 -6.47 2.75 5.03
C ALA A 110 -6.34 1.33 5.62
N MET A 111 -6.70 1.18 6.89
CA MET A 111 -6.81 -0.12 7.53
C MET A 111 -7.86 -0.99 6.82
N SER A 112 -7.55 -2.26 6.63
CA SER A 112 -8.52 -3.26 6.22
C SER A 112 -8.97 -4.09 7.42
N THR A 113 -10.19 -4.65 7.35
CA THR A 113 -10.66 -5.63 8.32
C THR A 113 -11.00 -6.93 7.63
N GLY A 114 -10.79 -8.03 8.31
CA GLY A 114 -11.07 -9.36 7.75
C GLY A 114 -11.33 -10.41 8.82
N ILE A 115 -11.68 -11.59 8.36
CA ILE A 115 -11.86 -12.79 9.18
C ILE A 115 -10.99 -13.91 8.62
N ILE A 116 -10.75 -14.92 9.44
CA ILE A 116 -10.13 -16.18 9.00
C ILE A 116 -11.18 -17.28 9.14
N GLU A 117 -11.57 -17.87 8.02
CA GLU A 117 -12.47 -19.01 7.94
C GLU A 117 -11.70 -20.20 7.37
N SER A 118 -11.65 -21.33 8.11
CA SER A 118 -10.97 -22.55 7.64
C SER A 118 -9.56 -22.30 7.06
N ASP A 119 -8.77 -21.50 7.79
CA ASP A 119 -7.41 -21.07 7.43
C ASP A 119 -7.29 -20.17 6.17
N GLN A 120 -8.41 -19.77 5.59
CA GLN A 120 -8.46 -18.77 4.52
C GLN A 120 -8.82 -17.39 5.08
N VAL A 121 -8.12 -16.38 4.60
CA VAL A 121 -8.45 -15.01 4.95
C VAL A 121 -9.51 -14.47 3.99
N LYS A 122 -10.51 -13.79 4.54
CA LYS A 122 -11.55 -13.08 3.80
C LYS A 122 -11.55 -11.62 4.26
N ILE A 123 -11.35 -10.70 3.34
CA ILE A 123 -11.37 -9.27 3.64
C ILE A 123 -12.81 -8.77 3.57
N LEU A 124 -13.28 -8.21 4.67
CA LEU A 124 -14.64 -7.66 4.78
C LEU A 124 -14.70 -6.20 4.32
N THR A 125 -13.72 -5.39 4.71
CA THR A 125 -13.66 -3.98 4.36
C THR A 125 -12.24 -3.52 4.12
N GLY A 126 -12.10 -2.43 3.38
CA GLY A 126 -10.83 -1.74 3.15
C GLY A 126 -10.16 -2.08 1.82
N PRO A 127 -9.01 -1.47 1.56
CA PRO A 127 -8.35 -1.52 0.25
C PRO A 127 -7.84 -2.91 -0.16
N LEU A 128 -7.73 -3.86 0.78
CA LEU A 128 -7.30 -5.23 0.48
C LEU A 128 -8.42 -6.13 -0.07
N GLN A 129 -9.67 -5.65 -0.17
CA GLN A 129 -10.77 -6.42 -0.77
C GLN A 129 -10.43 -6.85 -2.20
N GLY A 130 -10.58 -8.16 -2.49
CA GLY A 130 -10.23 -8.76 -3.78
C GLY A 130 -8.72 -8.86 -4.03
N MET A 131 -7.92 -8.73 -2.96
CA MET A 131 -6.47 -8.93 -3.00
C MET A 131 -6.00 -10.03 -2.03
N GLU A 132 -6.91 -10.88 -1.57
CA GLU A 132 -6.63 -11.95 -0.61
C GLU A 132 -5.51 -12.87 -1.11
N GLY A 133 -5.48 -13.17 -2.40
CA GLY A 133 -4.44 -13.99 -3.04
C GLY A 133 -3.03 -13.36 -3.02
N CYS A 134 -2.94 -12.05 -2.81
CA CYS A 134 -1.67 -11.34 -2.70
C CYS A 134 -1.12 -11.35 -1.26
N ILE A 135 -1.92 -11.72 -0.26
CA ILE A 135 -1.51 -11.74 1.14
C ILE A 135 -0.59 -12.93 1.38
N ARG A 136 0.65 -12.65 1.79
CA ARG A 136 1.68 -13.66 2.07
C ARG A 136 1.77 -14.02 3.55
N LYS A 137 1.55 -13.04 4.43
CA LYS A 137 1.65 -13.22 5.88
C LYS A 137 0.74 -12.25 6.61
N ILE A 138 0.09 -12.72 7.67
CA ILE A 138 -0.71 -11.90 8.58
C ILE A 138 -0.07 -11.91 9.97
N ASP A 139 0.19 -10.73 10.51
CA ASP A 139 0.60 -10.54 11.90
C ASP A 139 -0.60 -9.97 12.68
N ARG A 140 -1.36 -10.86 13.33
CA ARG A 140 -2.56 -10.51 14.08
C ARG A 140 -2.25 -9.63 15.29
N HIS A 141 -1.10 -9.86 15.94
CA HIS A 141 -0.69 -9.07 17.12
C HIS A 141 -0.34 -7.63 16.73
N LYS A 142 0.32 -7.45 15.59
CA LYS A 142 0.68 -6.14 15.08
C LYS A 142 -0.39 -5.53 14.16
N ARG A 143 -1.50 -6.26 13.94
CA ARG A 143 -2.62 -5.86 13.07
C ARG A 143 -2.15 -5.39 11.69
N LYS A 144 -1.30 -6.18 11.06
CA LYS A 144 -0.75 -5.92 9.74
C LYS A 144 -0.62 -7.16 8.89
N ALA A 145 -0.62 -6.97 7.58
CA ALA A 145 -0.34 -8.00 6.60
C ALA A 145 0.88 -7.64 5.75
N ARG A 146 1.59 -8.65 5.27
CA ARG A 146 2.54 -8.53 4.18
C ARG A 146 1.86 -8.98 2.91
N VAL A 147 1.86 -8.11 1.91
CA VAL A 147 1.20 -8.29 0.62
C VAL A 147 2.26 -8.23 -0.47
N SER A 148 2.24 -9.17 -1.40
CA SER A 148 3.14 -9.20 -2.56
C SER A 148 2.40 -8.70 -3.79
N VAL A 149 2.94 -7.66 -4.43
CA VAL A 149 2.36 -7.02 -5.61
C VAL A 149 3.41 -6.85 -6.70
N GLU A 150 2.98 -6.79 -7.96
CA GLU A 150 3.86 -6.45 -9.07
C GLU A 150 3.99 -4.93 -9.15
N MET A 151 5.21 -4.44 -8.90
CA MET A 151 5.57 -3.02 -8.94
C MET A 151 7.02 -2.86 -9.40
N PHE A 152 7.29 -1.83 -10.17
CA PHE A 152 8.62 -1.52 -10.67
C PHE A 152 9.22 -2.67 -11.51
N GLY A 153 8.34 -3.37 -12.28
CA GLY A 153 8.72 -4.51 -13.11
C GLY A 153 9.17 -5.75 -12.33
N ARG A 154 8.81 -5.86 -11.05
CA ARG A 154 9.15 -7.00 -10.18
C ARG A 154 8.12 -7.20 -9.09
N SER A 155 8.15 -8.38 -8.47
CA SER A 155 7.36 -8.63 -7.27
C SER A 155 7.95 -7.89 -6.07
N VAL A 156 7.14 -7.09 -5.39
CA VAL A 156 7.52 -6.27 -4.24
C VAL A 156 6.62 -6.60 -3.06
N ASP A 157 7.23 -6.86 -1.92
CA ASP A 157 6.51 -7.03 -0.67
C ASP A 157 6.28 -5.68 0.00
N MET A 158 5.04 -5.40 0.37
CA MET A 158 4.66 -4.22 1.15
C MET A 158 3.93 -4.61 2.43
N GLU A 159 4.02 -3.78 3.46
CA GLU A 159 3.24 -3.93 4.69
C GLU A 159 2.01 -3.00 4.62
N VAL A 160 0.87 -3.51 5.08
CA VAL A 160 -0.39 -2.75 5.16
C VAL A 160 -1.15 -3.13 6.43
N GLY A 161 -2.01 -2.24 6.89
CA GLY A 161 -2.82 -2.50 8.08
C GLY A 161 -3.94 -3.49 7.78
N LEU A 162 -4.01 -4.55 8.59
CA LEU A 162 -5.07 -5.55 8.54
C LEU A 162 -5.44 -6.02 9.96
N GLU A 163 -6.69 -5.81 10.33
CA GLU A 163 -7.25 -6.29 11.59
C GLU A 163 -8.13 -7.52 11.35
N ILE A 164 -7.77 -8.64 11.96
CA ILE A 164 -8.60 -9.85 11.96
C ILE A 164 -9.52 -9.79 13.17
N ILE A 165 -10.82 -9.65 12.91
CA ILE A 165 -11.86 -9.48 13.93
C ILE A 165 -12.42 -10.80 14.45
N SER A 166 -12.35 -11.88 13.66
CA SER A 166 -12.72 -13.22 14.11
C SER A 166 -11.91 -14.31 13.42
N LYS A 167 -11.78 -15.44 14.07
CA LYS A 167 -11.29 -16.69 13.48
C LYS A 167 -12.36 -17.76 13.72
N VAL A 168 -12.97 -18.26 12.65
CA VAL A 168 -13.98 -19.34 12.70
C VAL A 168 -13.27 -20.63 12.28
N THR A 169 -13.31 -21.64 13.16
CA THR A 169 -12.80 -22.98 12.85
C THR A 169 -13.88 -23.80 12.14
N GLN A 170 -13.47 -24.86 11.41
CA GLN A 170 -14.44 -25.74 10.73
C GLN A 170 -15.47 -26.35 11.66
N GLU A 171 -15.11 -26.65 12.91
CA GLU A 171 -16.01 -27.20 13.91
C GLU A 171 -17.13 -26.24 14.32
N GLU A 172 -16.82 -24.95 14.44
CA GLU A 172 -17.82 -23.93 14.75
C GLU A 172 -18.78 -23.66 13.59
N PHE A 173 -18.29 -23.82 12.35
CA PHE A 173 -19.10 -23.65 11.15
C PHE A 173 -20.11 -24.79 10.95
N MET A 174 -19.71 -26.02 11.27
CA MET A 174 -20.62 -27.21 11.23
C MET A 174 -21.68 -27.16 12.33
N ASN A 175 -21.27 -26.79 13.54
CA ASN A 175 -22.21 -26.66 14.67
C ASN A 175 -23.21 -25.50 14.49
N GLY A 176 -22.83 -24.42 13.79
CA GLY A 176 -23.72 -23.30 13.45
C GLY A 176 -24.79 -23.68 12.42
N LYS A 177 -24.46 -24.56 11.46
CA LYS A 177 -25.42 -25.04 10.45
C LYS A 177 -26.39 -26.06 11.02
N GLU A 178 -25.98 -26.90 11.96
CA GLU A 178 -26.87 -27.86 12.62
C GLU A 178 -27.92 -27.17 13.50
N LYS A 179 -27.58 -26.07 14.15
CA LYS A 179 -28.55 -25.28 14.93
C LYS A 179 -29.60 -24.58 14.07
N GLN A 180 -29.23 -24.05 12.89
CA GLN A 180 -30.20 -23.43 11.98
C GLN A 180 -31.13 -24.44 11.30
N ASN A 181 -30.69 -25.68 11.07
CA ASN A 181 -31.54 -26.71 10.48
C ASN A 181 -32.55 -27.31 11.49
N ASN A 182 -32.24 -27.28 12.79
CA ASN A 182 -33.17 -27.79 13.81
C ASN A 182 -34.26 -26.77 14.18
N GLU A 183 -34.03 -25.47 13.99
CA GLU A 183 -35.06 -24.43 14.23
C GLU A 183 -36.12 -24.36 13.10
N ASN A 184 -35.80 -24.88 11.90
CA ASN A 184 -36.73 -24.90 10.77
C ASN A 184 -37.57 -26.20 10.64
N THR A 185 -37.41 -27.15 11.58
CA THR A 185 -38.12 -28.43 11.52
C THR A 185 -39.29 -28.52 12.51
N ASP A 186 -39.44 -27.53 13.40
CA ASP A 186 -40.50 -27.44 14.41
C ASP A 186 -41.52 -26.29 14.14
N ALA A 187 -41.79 -25.97 12.88
CA ALA A 187 -42.81 -24.99 12.49
C ALA A 187 -43.85 -25.60 11.54
#